data_f8f377707d50c56148456f91d24da6c3
#
_entry.id   f8f377707d50c56148456f91d24da6c3
#
_cell.length_a   1.000
_cell.length_b   1.000
_cell.length_c   1.000
_cell.angle_alpha   90.00
_cell.angle_beta   90.00
_cell.angle_gamma   90.00
#
_symmetry.space_group_name_H-M   'P 1'
#
loop_
_entity.id
_entity.type
_entity.pdbx_description
1 polymer ?
#
loop_
_entity_poly.entity_id
_entity_poly.type
_entity_poly.pdbx_seq_one_letter_code
_entity_poly.pdbx_strand_id
1 'polypeptide(L)'
;VLSSTDDDVIGVTAERAVAIMREALRAHHHGDLESPVRFGVDLRSGGFTFTAGRLAGVASGFRLGSTVVGEAQELTLVLDPTGSVVGVVTGREIGRRRTGALGGVAADVCARAEATTIGLVGAGHQAFTQLWAIAAVRPLRRIRVFTRSAAHAREFAIRVDAQLGLAVEVVTDPRRAVSETDIVVLATPAPEPLIEASWVSPGTHVHTLGPKG
;
A
#
# COMPACT_ATOMS: atom_id res chain seq x y z
N VAL A 1 -24.90 11.75 -6.50
CA VAL A 1 -23.45 11.52 -6.62
C VAL A 1 -22.82 11.74 -5.26
N LEU A 2 -22.18 10.70 -4.69
CA LEU A 2 -21.37 10.85 -3.47
C LEU A 2 -20.04 11.51 -3.83
N SER A 3 -19.63 12.50 -3.04
CA SER A 3 -18.29 13.11 -3.16
C SER A 3 -17.52 12.84 -1.88
N SER A 4 -16.31 12.30 -2.00
CA SER A 4 -15.43 11.96 -0.90
C SER A 4 -14.02 12.50 -1.13
N THR A 5 -13.33 12.80 -0.04
CA THR A 5 -11.98 13.33 -0.02
C THR A 5 -11.02 12.36 0.69
N ASP A 6 -9.75 12.74 0.81
CA ASP A 6 -8.77 11.98 1.59
C ASP A 6 -9.19 11.79 3.05
N ASP A 7 -9.89 12.76 3.67
CA ASP A 7 -10.35 12.65 5.06
C ASP A 7 -11.39 11.54 5.24
N ASP A 8 -12.32 11.40 4.28
CA ASP A 8 -13.30 10.30 4.28
C ASP A 8 -12.61 8.95 4.11
N VAL A 9 -11.63 8.88 3.21
CA VAL A 9 -10.86 7.65 2.95
C VAL A 9 -10.00 7.26 4.16
N ILE A 10 -9.46 8.24 4.90
CA ILE A 10 -8.72 8.01 6.15
C ILE A 10 -9.62 7.36 7.21
N GLY A 11 -10.91 7.63 7.22
CA GLY A 11 -11.89 6.98 8.10
C GLY A 11 -12.12 5.49 7.84
N VAL A 12 -11.69 4.93 6.70
CA VAL A 12 -11.79 3.49 6.42
C VAL A 12 -10.78 2.72 7.26
N THR A 13 -11.24 1.73 8.04
CA THR A 13 -10.35 0.90 8.87
C THR A 13 -9.50 -0.06 8.04
N ALA A 14 -8.37 -0.52 8.60
CA ALA A 14 -7.46 -1.44 7.94
C ALA A 14 -8.13 -2.79 7.64
N GLU A 15 -8.89 -3.31 8.60
CA GLU A 15 -9.63 -4.56 8.47
C GLU A 15 -10.63 -4.49 7.30
N ARG A 16 -11.37 -3.38 7.21
CA ARG A 16 -12.33 -3.17 6.13
C ARG A 16 -11.65 -3.07 4.77
N ALA A 17 -10.56 -2.33 4.68
CA ALA A 17 -9.79 -2.19 3.45
C ALA A 17 -9.19 -3.53 2.99
N VAL A 18 -8.61 -4.31 3.91
CA VAL A 18 -8.07 -5.65 3.63
C VAL A 18 -9.19 -6.59 3.17
N ALA A 19 -10.36 -6.58 3.84
CA ALA A 19 -11.51 -7.40 3.45
C ALA A 19 -11.97 -7.07 2.01
N ILE A 20 -12.14 -5.79 1.68
CA ILE A 20 -12.52 -5.33 0.33
C ILE A 20 -11.49 -5.80 -0.71
N MET A 21 -10.20 -5.64 -0.43
CA MET A 21 -9.17 -6.06 -1.38
C MET A 21 -9.11 -7.58 -1.57
N ARG A 22 -9.38 -8.35 -0.52
CA ARG A 22 -9.50 -9.81 -0.61
C ARG A 22 -10.68 -10.22 -1.51
N GLU A 23 -11.84 -9.59 -1.34
CA GLU A 23 -13.00 -9.81 -2.19
C GLU A 23 -12.72 -9.43 -3.64
N ALA A 24 -12.06 -8.30 -3.88
CA ALA A 24 -11.67 -7.87 -5.22
C ALA A 24 -10.72 -8.88 -5.91
N LEU A 25 -9.75 -9.44 -5.18
CA LEU A 25 -8.85 -10.47 -5.72
C LEU A 25 -9.60 -11.77 -6.04
N ARG A 26 -10.58 -12.16 -5.22
CA ARG A 26 -11.44 -13.33 -5.50
C ARG A 26 -12.31 -13.08 -6.73
N ALA A 27 -12.95 -11.92 -6.81
CA ALA A 27 -13.76 -11.55 -7.97
C ALA A 27 -12.91 -11.52 -9.27
N HIS A 28 -11.66 -11.04 -9.18
CA HIS A 28 -10.75 -11.08 -10.32
C HIS A 28 -10.39 -12.53 -10.73
N HIS A 29 -10.15 -13.41 -9.77
CA HIS A 29 -9.90 -14.83 -10.03
C HIS A 29 -11.09 -15.53 -10.71
N HIS A 30 -12.31 -15.18 -10.33
CA HIS A 30 -13.54 -15.73 -10.91
C HIS A 30 -13.94 -15.08 -12.23
N GLY A 31 -13.27 -14.02 -12.67
CA GLY A 31 -13.61 -13.28 -13.90
C GLY A 31 -14.71 -12.23 -13.72
N ASP A 32 -15.19 -12.01 -12.49
CA ASP A 32 -16.21 -11.00 -12.19
C ASP A 32 -15.64 -9.57 -12.13
N LEU A 33 -14.33 -9.45 -11.86
CA LEU A 33 -13.61 -8.18 -11.86
C LEU A 33 -12.66 -8.10 -13.05
N GLU A 34 -12.95 -7.20 -13.95
CA GLU A 34 -12.08 -6.86 -15.08
C GLU A 34 -11.23 -5.63 -14.72
N SER A 35 -9.93 -5.71 -15.00
CA SER A 35 -8.99 -4.61 -14.82
C SER A 35 -8.03 -4.56 -16.01
N PRO A 36 -8.35 -3.78 -17.05
CA PRO A 36 -7.49 -3.61 -18.21
C PRO A 36 -6.11 -3.08 -17.84
N VAL A 37 -5.15 -3.29 -18.73
CA VAL A 37 -3.80 -2.72 -18.58
C VAL A 37 -3.91 -1.20 -18.48
N ARG A 38 -3.25 -0.63 -17.46
CA ARG A 38 -3.16 0.82 -17.30
C ARG A 38 -2.39 1.45 -18.47
N PHE A 39 -2.76 2.66 -18.84
CA PHE A 39 -1.99 3.46 -19.78
C PHE A 39 -1.58 4.79 -19.16
N GLY A 40 -0.50 5.36 -19.66
CA GLY A 40 0.04 6.63 -19.21
C GLY A 40 0.10 7.65 -20.33
N VAL A 41 0.14 8.92 -19.94
CA VAL A 41 0.40 10.06 -20.81
C VAL A 41 1.51 10.87 -20.18
N ASP A 42 2.63 11.01 -20.90
CA ASP A 42 3.76 11.80 -20.44
C ASP A 42 3.50 13.29 -20.66
N LEU A 43 3.85 14.08 -19.67
CA LEU A 43 3.81 15.54 -19.66
C LEU A 43 5.21 16.08 -19.44
N ARG A 44 5.42 17.37 -19.71
CA ARG A 44 6.75 18.01 -19.51
C ARG A 44 7.27 17.95 -18.06
N SER A 45 6.36 17.88 -17.07
CA SER A 45 6.68 17.91 -15.63
C SER A 45 6.20 16.69 -14.89
N GLY A 46 6.11 15.54 -15.53
CA GLY A 46 5.58 14.29 -14.96
C GLY A 46 4.63 13.60 -15.93
N GLY A 47 3.63 12.89 -15.43
CA GLY A 47 2.68 12.17 -16.27
C GLY A 47 1.37 11.87 -15.57
N PHE A 48 0.39 11.47 -16.35
CA PHE A 48 -0.86 10.90 -15.88
C PHE A 48 -0.87 9.39 -16.11
N THR A 49 -1.45 8.66 -15.17
CA THR A 49 -1.72 7.22 -15.30
C THR A 49 -3.20 6.98 -15.14
N PHE A 50 -3.79 6.32 -16.11
CA PHE A 50 -5.20 5.94 -16.11
C PHE A 50 -5.33 4.46 -15.80
N THR A 51 -6.21 4.14 -14.85
CA THR A 51 -6.62 2.77 -14.54
C THR A 51 -8.13 2.70 -14.59
N ALA A 52 -8.66 1.64 -15.19
CA ALA A 52 -10.10 1.38 -15.22
C ALA A 52 -10.39 0.01 -14.62
N GLY A 53 -11.66 -0.22 -14.28
CA GLY A 53 -12.12 -1.52 -13.81
C GLY A 53 -13.63 -1.64 -13.86
N ARG A 54 -14.11 -2.88 -13.92
CA ARG A 54 -15.52 -3.22 -13.89
C ARG A 54 -15.73 -4.43 -12.98
N LEU A 55 -16.59 -4.30 -12.00
CA LEU A 55 -17.13 -5.41 -11.22
C LEU A 55 -18.51 -5.73 -11.75
N ALA A 56 -18.67 -6.94 -12.29
CA ALA A 56 -19.88 -7.36 -13.01
C ALA A 56 -21.15 -7.16 -12.17
N GLY A 57 -22.15 -6.48 -12.73
CA GLY A 57 -23.43 -6.22 -12.08
C GLY A 57 -23.40 -5.26 -10.88
N VAL A 58 -22.23 -4.71 -10.51
CA VAL A 58 -22.07 -3.87 -9.31
C VAL A 58 -21.66 -2.45 -9.66
N ALA A 59 -20.49 -2.28 -10.30
CA ALA A 59 -19.95 -0.96 -10.59
C ALA A 59 -18.87 -1.03 -11.67
N SER A 60 -18.61 0.10 -12.31
CA SER A 60 -17.43 0.33 -13.12
C SER A 60 -16.80 1.68 -12.71
N GLY A 61 -15.59 1.95 -13.17
CA GLY A 61 -14.98 3.23 -12.90
C GLY A 61 -13.57 3.34 -13.42
N PHE A 62 -13.00 4.52 -13.20
CA PHE A 62 -11.60 4.76 -13.53
C PHE A 62 -10.93 5.65 -12.48
N ARG A 63 -9.62 5.57 -12.44
CA ARG A 63 -8.79 6.43 -11.60
C ARG A 63 -7.72 7.12 -12.46
N LEU A 64 -7.62 8.43 -12.28
CA LEU A 64 -6.53 9.25 -12.75
C LEU A 64 -5.50 9.38 -11.63
N GLY A 65 -4.31 8.82 -11.82
CA GLY A 65 -3.14 9.06 -10.97
C GLY A 65 -2.21 10.09 -11.61
N SER A 66 -1.48 10.86 -10.81
CA SER A 66 -0.54 11.85 -11.30
C SER A 66 0.83 11.70 -10.66
N THR A 67 1.88 11.82 -11.49
CA THR A 67 3.28 11.96 -11.07
C THR A 67 3.80 13.38 -11.22
N VAL A 68 2.93 14.32 -11.61
CA VAL A 68 3.29 15.75 -11.71
C VAL A 68 3.71 16.25 -10.33
N VAL A 69 4.82 16.96 -10.27
CA VAL A 69 5.34 17.56 -9.03
C VAL A 69 4.43 18.71 -8.60
N GLY A 70 4.08 18.75 -7.31
CA GLY A 70 3.22 19.78 -6.72
C GLY A 70 1.88 19.21 -6.22
N GLU A 71 0.84 20.03 -6.26
CA GLU A 71 -0.51 19.73 -5.74
C GLU A 71 -1.39 18.95 -6.72
N ALA A 72 -0.81 18.07 -7.55
CA ALA A 72 -1.59 17.28 -8.49
C ALA A 72 -2.60 16.40 -7.75
N GLN A 73 -3.86 16.64 -8.00
CA GLN A 73 -4.96 15.86 -7.45
C GLN A 73 -5.13 14.56 -8.23
N GLU A 74 -5.42 13.49 -7.52
CA GLU A 74 -5.87 12.23 -8.11
C GLU A 74 -7.38 12.15 -8.03
N LEU A 75 -7.99 11.54 -9.03
CA LEU A 75 -9.44 11.42 -9.15
C LEU A 75 -9.81 9.95 -9.35
N THR A 76 -10.78 9.48 -8.58
CA THR A 76 -11.44 8.19 -8.83
C THR A 76 -12.92 8.45 -9.07
N LEU A 77 -13.45 7.92 -10.16
CA LEU A 77 -14.86 8.05 -10.54
C LEU A 77 -15.49 6.66 -10.57
N VAL A 78 -16.69 6.55 -9.99
CA VAL A 78 -17.46 5.31 -9.89
C VAL A 78 -18.79 5.48 -10.58
N LEU A 79 -19.12 4.52 -11.44
CA LEU A 79 -20.40 4.45 -12.16
C LEU A 79 -21.18 3.20 -11.72
N ASP A 80 -22.47 3.30 -11.68
CA ASP A 80 -23.36 2.16 -11.51
C ASP A 80 -23.44 1.29 -12.80
N PRO A 81 -24.17 0.15 -12.77
CA PRO A 81 -24.32 -0.69 -13.96
C PRO A 81 -25.04 -0.02 -15.13
N THR A 82 -25.76 1.08 -14.92
CA THR A 82 -26.43 1.85 -15.98
C THR A 82 -25.50 2.88 -16.64
N GLY A 83 -24.30 3.08 -16.11
CA GLY A 83 -23.35 4.08 -16.57
C GLY A 83 -23.52 5.46 -15.92
N SER A 84 -24.39 5.58 -14.93
CA SER A 84 -24.56 6.81 -14.17
C SER A 84 -23.46 7.01 -13.14
N VAL A 85 -22.93 8.24 -13.01
CA VAL A 85 -21.92 8.57 -11.99
C VAL A 85 -22.56 8.53 -10.61
N VAL A 86 -22.08 7.64 -9.75
CA VAL A 86 -22.58 7.47 -8.37
C VAL A 86 -21.59 7.95 -7.32
N GLY A 87 -20.30 8.04 -7.65
CA GLY A 87 -19.29 8.49 -6.71
C GLY A 87 -18.08 9.14 -7.38
N VAL A 88 -17.53 10.14 -6.70
CA VAL A 88 -16.28 10.81 -7.05
C VAL A 88 -15.41 10.86 -5.80
N VAL A 89 -14.16 10.40 -5.88
CA VAL A 89 -13.18 10.49 -4.80
C VAL A 89 -12.00 11.30 -5.29
N THR A 90 -11.69 12.38 -4.58
CA THR A 90 -10.53 13.23 -4.86
C THR A 90 -9.46 13.03 -3.77
N GLY A 91 -8.19 13.00 -4.19
CA GLY A 91 -7.07 12.83 -3.29
C GLY A 91 -6.27 11.54 -3.54
N ARG A 92 -5.23 11.34 -2.74
CA ARG A 92 -4.25 10.26 -2.92
C ARG A 92 -4.44 9.08 -1.98
N GLU A 93 -5.19 9.23 -0.90
CA GLU A 93 -5.30 8.21 0.15
C GLU A 93 -5.96 6.92 -0.33
N ILE A 94 -6.95 6.99 -1.23
CA ILE A 94 -7.55 5.78 -1.80
C ILE A 94 -6.51 4.89 -2.49
N GLY A 95 -5.60 5.49 -3.26
CA GLY A 95 -4.50 4.78 -3.92
C GLY A 95 -3.48 4.20 -2.94
N ARG A 96 -3.13 4.96 -1.91
CA ARG A 96 -2.17 4.56 -0.86
C ARG A 96 -2.72 3.41 -0.02
N ARG A 97 -3.96 3.55 0.50
CA ARG A 97 -4.59 2.55 1.35
C ARG A 97 -4.95 1.28 0.59
N ARG A 98 -5.42 1.37 -0.65
CA ARG A 98 -5.61 0.20 -1.50
C ARG A 98 -4.31 -0.60 -1.67
N THR A 99 -3.20 0.09 -1.90
CA THR A 99 -1.90 -0.58 -2.04
C THR A 99 -1.43 -1.20 -0.71
N GLY A 100 -1.63 -0.51 0.41
CA GLY A 100 -1.40 -1.05 1.74
C GLY A 100 -2.24 -2.29 2.01
N ALA A 101 -3.55 -2.22 1.71
CA ALA A 101 -4.47 -3.33 1.91
C ALA A 101 -4.12 -4.59 1.09
N LEU A 102 -3.59 -4.43 -0.13
CA LEU A 102 -3.05 -5.55 -0.91
C LEU A 102 -1.88 -6.23 -0.18
N GLY A 103 -0.97 -5.45 0.42
CA GLY A 103 0.10 -5.99 1.25
C GLY A 103 -0.42 -6.69 2.51
N GLY A 104 -1.49 -6.17 3.11
CA GLY A 104 -2.19 -6.84 4.20
C GLY A 104 -2.75 -8.20 3.78
N VAL A 105 -3.41 -8.29 2.62
CA VAL A 105 -3.89 -9.58 2.08
C VAL A 105 -2.71 -10.52 1.81
N ALA A 106 -1.63 -10.02 1.19
CA ALA A 106 -0.44 -10.84 0.90
C ALA A 106 0.20 -11.38 2.18
N ALA A 107 0.36 -10.54 3.21
CA ALA A 107 0.91 -10.97 4.49
C ALA A 107 0.00 -11.98 5.20
N ASP A 108 -1.33 -11.82 5.09
CA ASP A 108 -2.27 -12.76 5.69
C ASP A 108 -2.27 -14.14 5.04
N VAL A 109 -2.07 -14.20 3.73
CA VAL A 109 -2.08 -15.47 2.98
C VAL A 109 -0.70 -16.13 2.93
N CYS A 110 0.38 -15.35 2.82
CA CYS A 110 1.71 -15.85 2.51
C CYS A 110 2.68 -15.84 3.71
N ALA A 111 2.49 -14.97 4.71
CA ALA A 111 3.30 -15.02 5.92
C ALA A 111 2.83 -16.14 6.85
N ARG A 112 3.74 -16.66 7.66
CA ARG A 112 3.40 -17.64 8.71
C ARG A 112 2.30 -17.09 9.63
N ALA A 113 1.42 -17.97 10.09
CA ALA A 113 0.30 -17.58 10.96
C ALA A 113 0.76 -16.93 12.28
N GLU A 114 1.88 -17.41 12.82
CA GLU A 114 2.52 -16.92 14.05
C GLU A 114 3.43 -15.70 13.84
N ALA A 115 3.46 -15.11 12.63
CA ALA A 115 4.29 -13.94 12.33
C ALA A 115 3.96 -12.75 13.24
N THR A 116 4.96 -12.25 13.95
CA THR A 116 4.84 -11.15 14.92
C THR A 116 5.87 -10.04 14.72
N THR A 117 6.80 -10.23 13.78
CA THR A 117 7.91 -9.28 13.57
C THR A 117 7.93 -8.79 12.12
N ILE A 118 8.13 -7.47 11.95
CA ILE A 118 8.19 -6.85 10.64
C ILE A 118 9.40 -5.93 10.50
N GLY A 119 10.08 -6.02 9.36
CA GLY A 119 11.14 -5.12 8.95
C GLY A 119 10.70 -4.28 7.76
N LEU A 120 10.84 -2.96 7.87
CA LEU A 120 10.51 -1.99 6.82
C LEU A 120 11.79 -1.37 6.28
N VAL A 121 11.99 -1.43 4.97
CA VAL A 121 13.03 -0.69 4.26
C VAL A 121 12.34 0.41 3.46
N GLY A 122 12.45 1.64 3.97
CA GLY A 122 11.70 2.81 3.56
C GLY A 122 10.76 3.30 4.66
N ALA A 123 10.56 4.63 4.73
CA ALA A 123 9.77 5.30 5.77
C ALA A 123 8.74 6.29 5.16
N GLY A 124 8.30 6.03 3.94
CA GLY A 124 7.32 6.86 3.22
C GLY A 124 5.87 6.50 3.53
N HIS A 125 4.95 7.12 2.78
CA HIS A 125 3.52 6.84 2.89
C HIS A 125 3.18 5.38 2.60
N GLN A 126 3.86 4.75 1.63
CA GLN A 126 3.63 3.34 1.32
C GLN A 126 4.08 2.42 2.46
N ALA A 127 5.23 2.68 3.08
CA ALA A 127 5.67 1.92 4.25
C ALA A 127 4.62 2.01 5.38
N PHE A 128 4.05 3.20 5.61
CA PHE A 128 3.02 3.41 6.60
C PHE A 128 1.74 2.61 6.29
N THR A 129 1.21 2.70 5.07
CA THR A 129 -0.04 2.00 4.72
C THR A 129 0.14 0.48 4.66
N GLN A 130 1.36 -0.01 4.34
CA GLN A 130 1.69 -1.43 4.47
C GLN A 130 1.64 -1.87 5.94
N LEU A 131 2.33 -1.14 6.83
CA LEU A 131 2.32 -1.45 8.25
C LEU A 131 0.90 -1.40 8.84
N TRP A 132 0.11 -0.36 8.50
CA TRP A 132 -1.28 -0.20 8.90
C TRP A 132 -2.14 -1.41 8.53
N ALA A 133 -2.01 -1.92 7.31
CA ALA A 133 -2.80 -3.05 6.84
C ALA A 133 -2.30 -4.40 7.38
N ILE A 134 -0.97 -4.58 7.53
CA ILE A 134 -0.38 -5.81 8.05
C ILE A 134 -0.67 -5.95 9.56
N ALA A 135 -0.67 -4.86 10.31
CA ALA A 135 -1.04 -4.86 11.73
C ALA A 135 -2.50 -5.29 11.99
N ALA A 136 -3.39 -5.10 11.01
CA ALA A 136 -4.78 -5.58 11.09
C ALA A 136 -4.93 -7.10 10.90
N VAL A 137 -3.91 -7.78 10.38
CA VAL A 137 -3.98 -9.23 10.08
C VAL A 137 -2.92 -10.05 10.82
N ARG A 138 -1.94 -9.40 11.45
CA ARG A 138 -0.89 -10.06 12.24
C ARG A 138 -0.67 -9.33 13.56
N PRO A 139 -0.49 -10.03 14.68
CA PRO A 139 -0.27 -9.44 16.00
C PRO A 139 1.19 -8.98 16.14
N LEU A 140 1.54 -7.86 15.47
CA LEU A 140 2.91 -7.38 15.43
C LEU A 140 3.41 -6.96 16.83
N ARG A 141 4.56 -7.49 17.24
CA ARG A 141 5.23 -7.22 18.52
C ARG A 141 6.55 -6.48 18.36
N ARG A 142 7.22 -6.65 17.22
CA ARG A 142 8.50 -5.98 16.93
C ARG A 142 8.45 -5.41 15.52
N ILE A 143 8.64 -4.10 15.43
CA ILE A 143 8.60 -3.35 14.18
C ILE A 143 9.93 -2.61 14.07
N ARG A 144 10.67 -2.86 12.99
CA ARG A 144 11.93 -2.17 12.69
C ARG A 144 11.79 -1.38 11.41
N VAL A 145 12.38 -0.19 11.37
CA VAL A 145 12.43 0.62 10.16
C VAL A 145 13.83 1.09 9.86
N PHE A 146 14.22 0.94 8.61
CA PHE A 146 15.43 1.52 8.03
C PHE A 146 15.07 2.49 6.91
N THR A 147 15.70 3.65 6.91
CA THR A 147 15.78 4.58 5.78
C THR A 147 17.11 5.33 5.87
N ARG A 148 17.59 5.84 4.73
CA ARG A 148 18.86 6.61 4.66
C ARG A 148 18.83 7.90 5.48
N SER A 149 17.67 8.47 5.75
CA SER A 149 17.49 9.67 6.56
C SER A 149 17.03 9.33 7.97
N ALA A 150 17.88 9.56 8.96
CA ALA A 150 17.53 9.38 10.36
C ALA A 150 16.38 10.30 10.82
N ALA A 151 16.22 11.48 10.20
CA ALA A 151 15.09 12.37 10.46
C ALA A 151 13.78 11.74 9.98
N HIS A 152 13.72 11.28 8.74
CA HIS A 152 12.52 10.61 8.20
C HIS A 152 12.18 9.32 8.97
N ALA A 153 13.18 8.58 9.46
CA ALA A 153 12.93 7.40 10.30
C ALA A 153 12.23 7.78 11.62
N ARG A 154 12.68 8.85 12.28
CA ARG A 154 12.06 9.35 13.51
C ARG A 154 10.66 9.89 13.28
N GLU A 155 10.45 10.68 12.23
CA GLU A 155 9.14 11.19 11.85
C GLU A 155 8.16 10.05 11.57
N PHE A 156 8.63 8.99 10.88
CA PHE A 156 7.85 7.79 10.63
C PHE A 156 7.45 7.10 11.95
N ALA A 157 8.39 6.90 12.87
CA ALA A 157 8.11 6.27 14.16
C ALA A 157 7.09 7.07 14.98
N ILE A 158 7.23 8.41 15.04
CA ILE A 158 6.26 9.29 15.71
C ILE A 158 4.87 9.17 15.07
N ARG A 159 4.79 9.17 13.75
CA ARG A 159 3.52 9.03 13.05
C ARG A 159 2.85 7.68 13.30
N VAL A 160 3.63 6.60 13.30
CA VAL A 160 3.12 5.24 13.58
C VAL A 160 2.60 5.14 15.00
N ASP A 161 3.32 5.66 15.98
CA ASP A 161 2.87 5.70 17.36
C ASP A 161 1.57 6.50 17.51
N ALA A 162 1.52 7.71 16.95
CA ALA A 162 0.36 8.60 17.05
C ALA A 162 -0.91 8.04 16.34
N GLN A 163 -0.78 7.33 15.23
CA GLN A 163 -1.91 6.90 14.42
C GLN A 163 -2.27 5.41 14.60
N LEU A 164 -1.32 4.58 14.99
CA LEU A 164 -1.51 3.13 15.12
C LEU A 164 -1.29 2.62 16.55
N GLY A 165 -0.73 3.43 17.45
CA GLY A 165 -0.36 3.01 18.81
C GLY A 165 0.74 1.94 18.83
N LEU A 166 1.62 1.91 17.81
CA LEU A 166 2.65 0.90 17.65
C LEU A 166 4.04 1.52 17.80
N ALA A 167 4.88 0.89 18.63
CA ALA A 167 6.28 1.30 18.80
C ALA A 167 7.14 0.78 17.63
N VAL A 168 7.97 1.66 17.07
CA VAL A 168 8.89 1.35 15.96
C VAL A 168 10.33 1.56 16.40
N GLU A 169 11.15 0.52 16.28
CA GLU A 169 12.60 0.58 16.44
C GLU A 169 13.23 1.14 15.16
N VAL A 170 13.84 2.32 15.26
CA VAL A 170 14.64 2.90 14.18
C VAL A 170 16.01 2.26 14.18
N VAL A 171 16.40 1.65 13.06
CA VAL A 171 17.73 1.04 12.89
C VAL A 171 18.53 1.79 11.83
N THR A 172 19.85 1.75 11.97
CA THR A 172 20.81 2.47 11.11
C THR A 172 21.40 1.60 9.99
N ASP A 173 21.08 0.32 10.01
CA ASP A 173 21.59 -0.68 9.07
C ASP A 173 20.40 -1.45 8.47
N PRO A 174 20.28 -1.55 7.13
CA PRO A 174 19.20 -2.29 6.49
C PRO A 174 19.21 -3.78 6.86
N ARG A 175 20.38 -4.37 7.10
CA ARG A 175 20.48 -5.74 7.57
C ARG A 175 19.75 -5.94 8.90
N ARG A 176 19.91 -5.01 9.87
CA ARG A 176 19.19 -5.07 11.15
C ARG A 176 17.67 -4.93 10.99
N ALA A 177 17.21 -4.24 9.95
CA ALA A 177 15.78 -4.14 9.68
C ALA A 177 15.19 -5.48 9.26
N VAL A 178 15.92 -6.29 8.46
CA VAL A 178 15.35 -7.47 7.81
C VAL A 178 15.77 -8.80 8.44
N SER A 179 16.88 -8.84 9.21
CA SER A 179 17.32 -10.07 9.84
C SER A 179 16.40 -10.47 11.00
N GLU A 180 16.12 -11.76 11.11
CA GLU A 180 15.28 -12.32 12.17
C GLU A 180 13.90 -11.66 12.24
N THR A 181 13.31 -11.39 11.06
CA THR A 181 11.94 -10.90 10.94
C THR A 181 11.08 -11.88 10.17
N ASP A 182 9.78 -11.93 10.51
CA ASP A 182 8.82 -12.81 9.84
C ASP A 182 8.32 -12.20 8.53
N ILE A 183 8.24 -10.87 8.48
CA ILE A 183 7.74 -10.11 7.33
C ILE A 183 8.75 -9.01 7.00
N VAL A 184 9.11 -8.88 5.73
CA VAL A 184 9.96 -7.80 5.21
C VAL A 184 9.19 -7.05 4.13
N VAL A 185 9.14 -5.72 4.26
CA VAL A 185 8.50 -4.83 3.28
C VAL A 185 9.54 -3.88 2.71
N LEU A 186 9.75 -3.93 1.41
CA LEU A 186 10.60 -2.99 0.68
C LEU A 186 9.73 -1.90 0.05
N ALA A 187 9.65 -0.75 0.72
CA ALA A 187 8.83 0.40 0.31
C ALA A 187 9.70 1.63 -0.03
N THR A 188 10.58 1.45 -0.99
CA THR A 188 11.58 2.43 -1.41
C THR A 188 11.62 2.56 -2.92
N PRO A 189 11.88 3.76 -3.49
CA PRO A 189 12.10 3.96 -4.91
C PRO A 189 13.54 3.65 -5.34
N ALA A 190 14.40 3.07 -4.48
CA ALA A 190 15.78 2.78 -4.82
C ALA A 190 15.86 1.84 -6.03
N PRO A 191 16.65 2.17 -7.06
CA PRO A 191 16.82 1.34 -8.24
C PRO A 191 17.71 0.11 -7.98
N GLU A 192 18.59 0.21 -7.00
CA GLU A 192 19.53 -0.86 -6.62
C GLU A 192 18.99 -1.70 -5.47
N PRO A 193 19.32 -3.00 -5.43
CA PRO A 193 18.99 -3.87 -4.30
C PRO A 193 19.55 -3.31 -2.97
N LEU A 194 18.69 -3.20 -1.96
CA LEU A 194 19.06 -2.68 -0.63
C LEU A 194 19.25 -3.77 0.41
N ILE A 195 18.89 -5.01 0.09
CA ILE A 195 19.03 -6.15 0.98
C ILE A 195 19.68 -7.32 0.23
N GLU A 196 20.37 -8.16 0.98
CA GLU A 196 20.93 -9.41 0.48
C GLU A 196 20.08 -10.61 0.91
N ALA A 197 19.95 -11.60 0.05
CA ALA A 197 19.21 -12.81 0.37
C ALA A 197 19.74 -13.53 1.63
N SER A 198 21.05 -13.45 1.88
CA SER A 198 21.73 -14.00 3.06
C SER A 198 21.30 -13.37 4.39
N TRP A 199 20.67 -12.20 4.37
CA TRP A 199 20.18 -11.52 5.57
C TRP A 199 18.77 -11.97 5.98
N VAL A 200 18.06 -12.61 5.05
CA VAL A 200 16.64 -12.99 5.22
C VAL A 200 16.58 -14.45 5.68
N SER A 201 15.88 -14.72 6.76
CA SER A 201 15.74 -16.06 7.31
C SER A 201 14.78 -16.93 6.45
N PRO A 202 14.99 -18.24 6.38
CA PRO A 202 14.03 -19.14 5.74
C PRO A 202 12.61 -18.98 6.35
N GLY A 203 11.60 -18.92 5.48
CA GLY A 203 10.20 -18.74 5.90
C GLY A 203 9.78 -17.29 6.15
N THR A 204 10.66 -16.32 5.96
CA THR A 204 10.28 -14.90 5.94
C THR A 204 9.45 -14.57 4.72
N HIS A 205 8.32 -13.91 4.89
CA HIS A 205 7.54 -13.30 3.80
C HIS A 205 8.19 -11.98 3.38
N VAL A 206 8.57 -11.87 2.12
CA VAL A 206 9.16 -10.65 1.56
C VAL A 206 8.28 -10.11 0.45
N HIS A 207 7.90 -8.84 0.52
CA HIS A 207 7.26 -8.17 -0.61
C HIS A 207 7.83 -6.77 -0.87
N THR A 208 7.75 -6.34 -2.12
CA THR A 208 8.31 -5.08 -2.59
C THR A 208 7.27 -4.22 -3.29
N LEU A 209 7.39 -2.92 -3.12
CA LEU A 209 6.59 -1.87 -3.77
C LEU A 209 7.44 -1.00 -4.70
N GLY A 210 8.72 -1.30 -4.81
CA GLY A 210 9.64 -0.56 -5.65
C GLY A 210 9.41 -0.78 -7.15
N PRO A 211 10.14 -0.02 -7.99
CA PRO A 211 10.12 -0.22 -9.44
C PRO A 211 10.51 -1.68 -9.74
N LYS A 212 9.80 -2.24 -10.69
CA LYS A 212 10.16 -3.55 -11.24
C LYS A 212 11.10 -3.28 -12.41
N GLY A 213 12.35 -3.66 -12.26
CA GLY A 213 13.30 -3.67 -13.36
C GLY A 213 12.88 -4.65 -14.43
#